data_57ca660de0a98a8683537d7ba6f0ced4
#
_entry.id   57ca660de0a98a8683537d7ba6f0ced4
#
_cell.length_a   1.000
_cell.length_b   1.000
_cell.length_c   1.000
_cell.angle_alpha   90.00
_cell.angle_beta   90.00
_cell.angle_gamma   90.00
#
_symmetry.space_group_name_H-M   'P 1'
#
loop_
_entity.id
_entity.type
_entity.pdbx_description
1 polymer ?
#
loop_
_entity_poly.entity_id
_entity_poly.type
_entity_poly.pdbx_seq_one_letter_code
_entity_poly.pdbx_strand_id
1 'polypeptide(L)'
;FAGNYSIEVIGLAQSQTLTSKEFTNKTDSIGGTTAGNSRTITITQPGQKTPMTVTLTDDQTSLSGIRDAINKQNGSVTASIIKADDDSYYLSLTSKDTGLTNAMTVTVSGDDKLKQNLAYDPAATTGNGLTQTVKAADAVVKINDITITRSSNTISDAQDGLTLTLTKQTEENKPEQLTVARDNTAMKTAIQTFVDAYNSLQTTISSQTKYTAVDQGSTSQDSSNGDLMGDGTLRNIQTRLRSMVIS
;
A
#
# COMPACT_ATOMS: atom_id res chain seq x y z
N PHE A 1 -9.14 -8.99 -16.60
CA PHE A 1 -9.10 -9.83 -17.82
C PHE A 1 -8.03 -10.89 -17.64
N ALA A 2 -8.38 -12.18 -17.85
CA ALA A 2 -7.40 -13.27 -17.84
C ALA A 2 -6.50 -13.14 -19.08
N GLY A 3 -5.20 -13.36 -18.91
CA GLY A 3 -4.23 -13.26 -19.98
C GLY A 3 -2.79 -13.41 -19.50
N ASN A 4 -1.87 -13.46 -20.44
CA ASN A 4 -0.44 -13.48 -20.18
C ASN A 4 0.14 -12.13 -20.60
N TYR A 5 0.97 -11.54 -19.72
CA TYR A 5 1.61 -10.26 -19.92
C TYR A 5 3.11 -10.42 -19.76
N SER A 6 3.87 -9.80 -20.65
CA SER A 6 5.32 -9.67 -20.53
C SER A 6 5.61 -8.39 -19.75
N ILE A 7 6.28 -8.48 -18.62
CA ILE A 7 6.57 -7.36 -17.72
C ILE A 7 8.08 -7.16 -17.60
N GLU A 8 8.57 -5.99 -17.97
CA GLU A 8 9.97 -5.58 -17.76
C GLU A 8 9.99 -4.32 -16.90
N VAL A 9 10.55 -4.40 -15.69
CA VAL A 9 10.71 -3.26 -14.76
C VAL A 9 12.08 -2.64 -14.99
N ILE A 10 12.10 -1.50 -15.69
CA ILE A 10 13.35 -0.79 -16.05
C ILE A 10 13.85 0.05 -14.87
N GLY A 11 12.94 0.67 -14.11
CA GLY A 11 13.28 1.51 -12.97
C GLY A 11 12.16 1.55 -11.95
N LEU A 12 12.53 1.73 -10.67
CA LEU A 12 11.59 1.95 -9.58
C LEU A 12 11.44 3.45 -9.31
N ALA A 13 10.23 3.85 -8.92
CA ALA A 13 10.01 5.18 -8.39
C ALA A 13 10.74 5.35 -7.04
N GLN A 14 11.39 6.50 -6.87
CA GLN A 14 12.16 6.84 -5.66
C GLN A 14 11.71 8.18 -5.11
N SER A 15 11.68 8.29 -3.78
CA SER A 15 11.50 9.54 -3.05
C SER A 15 12.81 10.32 -3.03
N GLN A 16 12.73 11.65 -3.16
CA GLN A 16 13.90 12.50 -2.98
C GLN A 16 14.27 12.58 -1.50
N THR A 17 15.59 12.57 -1.25
CA THR A 17 16.15 12.91 0.06
C THR A 17 17.19 14.02 -0.11
N LEU A 18 17.04 15.08 0.67
CA LEU A 18 17.96 16.20 0.80
C LEU A 18 18.60 16.14 2.18
N THR A 19 19.90 16.30 2.26
CA THR A 19 20.66 16.24 3.53
C THR A 19 21.46 17.50 3.72
N SER A 20 21.45 18.06 4.93
CA SER A 20 22.27 19.21 5.28
C SER A 20 23.76 18.86 5.31
N LYS A 21 24.61 19.87 5.37
CA LYS A 21 25.98 19.68 5.85
C LYS A 21 26.00 19.16 7.29
N GLU A 22 27.16 18.74 7.73
CA GLU A 22 27.41 18.33 9.11
C GLU A 22 27.30 19.50 10.11
N PHE A 23 26.72 19.18 11.28
CA PHE A 23 26.66 20.04 12.45
C PHE A 23 27.12 19.26 13.68
N THR A 24 27.83 19.94 14.58
CA THR A 24 28.38 19.30 15.80
C THR A 24 27.36 19.11 16.89
N ASN A 25 26.22 19.81 16.82
CA ASN A 25 25.15 19.71 17.83
C ASN A 25 23.76 19.86 17.16
N LYS A 26 22.82 19.05 17.57
CA LYS A 26 21.45 19.09 17.04
C LYS A 26 20.57 20.15 17.67
N THR A 27 20.97 20.72 18.81
CA THR A 27 20.22 21.71 19.59
C THR A 27 20.70 23.14 19.43
N ASP A 28 21.90 23.34 18.85
CA ASP A 28 22.42 24.68 18.61
C ASP A 28 21.71 25.33 17.41
N SER A 29 21.48 26.64 17.51
CA SER A 29 20.88 27.41 16.43
C SER A 29 21.79 27.43 15.20
N ILE A 30 21.26 27.05 14.05
CA ILE A 30 21.90 27.17 12.74
C ILE A 30 21.42 28.40 11.96
N GLY A 31 20.49 29.18 12.53
CA GLY A 31 19.99 30.44 11.99
C GLY A 31 20.79 31.65 12.47
N GLY A 32 20.43 32.83 11.93
CA GLY A 32 20.96 34.12 12.36
C GLY A 32 20.37 34.55 13.70
N THR A 33 20.96 35.64 14.26
CA THR A 33 20.58 36.20 15.58
C THR A 33 19.58 37.36 15.47
N THR A 34 19.05 37.67 14.29
CA THR A 34 18.13 38.79 14.08
C THR A 34 16.79 38.49 14.75
N ALA A 35 16.58 39.03 15.95
CA ALA A 35 15.33 38.88 16.69
C ALA A 35 14.17 39.56 15.98
N GLY A 36 12.98 38.93 16.06
CA GLY A 36 11.72 39.49 15.59
C GLY A 36 11.41 39.30 14.09
N ASN A 37 12.26 38.67 13.30
CA ASN A 37 11.93 38.32 11.91
C ASN A 37 11.18 36.99 11.85
N SER A 38 10.08 37.00 11.12
CA SER A 38 9.40 35.74 10.76
C SER A 38 10.26 34.94 9.80
N ARG A 39 10.83 33.84 10.29
CA ARG A 39 11.63 32.92 9.47
C ARG A 39 10.69 31.89 8.86
N THR A 40 10.75 31.75 7.55
CA THR A 40 9.85 30.85 6.84
C THR A 40 10.65 29.91 5.93
N ILE A 41 10.43 28.62 6.08
CA ILE A 41 10.89 27.58 5.15
C ILE A 41 9.70 27.25 4.24
N THR A 42 9.87 27.37 2.94
CA THR A 42 8.86 26.97 1.95
C THR A 42 9.41 25.83 1.12
N ILE A 43 8.70 24.70 1.13
CA ILE A 43 9.03 23.51 0.33
C ILE A 43 8.00 23.38 -0.78
N THR A 44 8.47 23.45 -2.01
CA THR A 44 7.65 23.36 -3.22
C THR A 44 7.92 22.03 -3.91
N GLN A 45 6.86 21.36 -4.32
CA GLN A 45 6.91 20.12 -5.10
C GLN A 45 5.96 20.25 -6.30
N PRO A 46 6.38 19.94 -7.54
CA PRO A 46 5.54 20.15 -8.75
C PRO A 46 4.17 19.44 -8.70
N GLY A 47 4.07 18.31 -8.01
CA GLY A 47 2.84 17.54 -7.85
C GLY A 47 1.88 18.09 -6.78
N GLN A 48 2.33 19.05 -5.96
CA GLN A 48 1.51 19.65 -4.90
C GLN A 48 0.94 20.99 -5.34
N LYS A 49 -0.37 21.19 -5.16
CA LYS A 49 -1.06 22.44 -5.55
C LYS A 49 -0.59 23.63 -4.72
N THR A 50 -0.25 23.43 -3.48
CA THR A 50 0.19 24.45 -2.54
C THR A 50 1.53 24.08 -1.92
N PRO A 51 2.49 25.01 -1.85
CA PRO A 51 3.75 24.78 -1.15
C PRO A 51 3.51 24.50 0.33
N MET A 52 4.35 23.65 0.91
CA MET A 52 4.40 23.46 2.36
C MET A 52 5.19 24.60 3.00
N THR A 53 4.56 25.39 3.85
CA THR A 53 5.15 26.55 4.50
C THR A 53 5.30 26.30 5.99
N VAL A 54 6.50 26.51 6.52
CA VAL A 54 6.86 26.31 7.93
C VAL A 54 7.42 27.61 8.47
N THR A 55 6.70 28.24 9.40
CA THR A 55 7.18 29.42 10.13
C THR A 55 7.91 28.99 11.38
N LEU A 56 9.12 29.50 11.59
CA LEU A 56 9.97 29.20 12.74
C LEU A 56 10.05 30.39 13.68
N THR A 57 10.01 30.11 14.95
CA THR A 57 10.37 31.04 16.05
C THR A 57 11.87 31.02 16.28
N ASP A 58 12.40 31.97 17.07
CA ASP A 58 13.84 32.09 17.34
C ASP A 58 14.45 30.82 17.98
N ASP A 59 13.68 30.17 18.85
CA ASP A 59 14.05 28.93 19.55
C ASP A 59 13.95 27.66 18.67
N GLN A 60 13.32 27.76 17.50
CA GLN A 60 13.14 26.64 16.57
C GLN A 60 14.19 26.57 15.45
N THR A 61 15.25 27.34 15.52
CA THR A 61 16.28 27.41 14.47
C THR A 61 17.42 26.37 14.60
N SER A 62 17.30 25.45 15.54
CA SER A 62 18.19 24.28 15.65
C SER A 62 17.74 23.13 14.72
N LEU A 63 18.59 22.13 14.50
CA LEU A 63 18.20 20.94 13.71
C LEU A 63 16.97 20.26 14.32
N SER A 64 16.91 20.15 15.66
CA SER A 64 15.77 19.57 16.36
C SER A 64 14.50 20.40 16.19
N GLY A 65 14.61 21.73 16.37
CA GLY A 65 13.48 22.64 16.20
C GLY A 65 12.91 22.65 14.78
N ILE A 66 13.79 22.67 13.77
CA ILE A 66 13.41 22.63 12.35
C ILE A 66 12.72 21.31 12.01
N ARG A 67 13.30 20.16 12.43
CA ARG A 67 12.69 18.84 12.27
C ARG A 67 11.27 18.81 12.85
N ASP A 68 11.10 19.26 14.06
CA ASP A 68 9.83 19.21 14.78
C ASP A 68 8.79 20.17 14.14
N ALA A 69 9.23 21.34 13.72
CA ALA A 69 8.37 22.30 13.02
C ALA A 69 7.89 21.78 11.65
N ILE A 70 8.77 21.15 10.87
CA ILE A 70 8.42 20.51 9.59
C ILE A 70 7.43 19.36 9.82
N ASN A 71 7.75 18.44 10.74
CA ASN A 71 6.92 17.27 10.98
C ASN A 71 5.55 17.63 11.58
N LYS A 72 5.45 18.72 12.35
CA LYS A 72 4.18 19.23 12.88
C LYS A 72 3.19 19.64 11.78
N GLN A 73 3.67 20.05 10.61
CA GLN A 73 2.80 20.39 9.48
C GLN A 73 2.06 19.16 8.91
N ASN A 74 2.58 17.96 9.17
CA ASN A 74 2.05 16.71 8.62
C ASN A 74 1.84 16.75 7.09
N GLY A 75 2.67 17.53 6.40
CA GLY A 75 2.62 17.76 4.95
C GLY A 75 3.25 16.62 4.13
N SER A 76 3.68 16.96 2.92
CA SER A 76 4.24 16.04 1.92
C SER A 76 5.72 15.66 2.15
N VAL A 77 6.38 16.27 3.14
CA VAL A 77 7.79 16.05 3.46
C VAL A 77 7.92 15.69 4.94
N THR A 78 8.84 14.78 5.23
CA THR A 78 9.26 14.45 6.60
C THR A 78 10.69 14.89 6.84
N ALA A 79 10.97 15.32 8.06
CA ALA A 79 12.31 15.67 8.51
C ALA A 79 12.81 14.68 9.56
N SER A 80 14.08 14.31 9.49
CA SER A 80 14.75 13.46 10.46
C SER A 80 16.17 13.99 10.75
N ILE A 81 16.75 13.55 11.86
CA ILE A 81 18.15 13.84 12.19
C ILE A 81 18.92 12.53 12.15
N ILE A 82 19.99 12.52 11.36
CA ILE A 82 20.92 11.41 11.29
C ILE A 82 22.11 11.76 12.19
N LYS A 83 22.45 10.91 13.13
CA LYS A 83 23.66 10.97 13.93
C LYS A 83 24.67 9.99 13.30
N ALA A 84 25.77 10.52 12.74
CA ALA A 84 26.82 9.68 12.16
C ALA A 84 27.83 9.23 13.23
N ASP A 85 28.34 10.21 14.01
CA ASP A 85 29.27 10.00 15.13
C ASP A 85 28.86 10.85 16.34
N ASP A 86 29.64 10.87 17.41
CA ASP A 86 29.27 11.51 18.67
C ASP A 86 28.94 13.01 18.54
N ASP A 87 29.66 13.73 17.70
CA ASP A 87 29.47 15.16 17.44
C ASP A 87 29.15 15.45 15.96
N SER A 88 28.45 14.53 15.28
CA SER A 88 28.16 14.63 13.85
C SER A 88 26.67 14.39 13.59
N TYR A 89 25.94 15.47 13.25
CA TYR A 89 24.51 15.47 13.03
C TYR A 89 24.15 16.09 11.68
N TYR A 90 23.21 15.47 11.00
CA TYR A 90 22.66 15.91 9.71
C TYR A 90 21.16 16.02 9.78
N LEU A 91 20.60 17.10 9.23
CA LEU A 91 19.16 17.19 8.96
C LEU A 91 18.87 16.53 7.62
N SER A 92 17.95 15.60 7.59
CA SER A 92 17.48 14.93 6.37
C SER A 92 16.02 15.27 6.12
N LEU A 93 15.70 15.75 4.92
CA LEU A 93 14.35 16.00 4.43
C LEU A 93 14.02 14.94 3.37
N THR A 94 12.95 14.19 3.57
CA THR A 94 12.54 13.14 2.62
C THR A 94 11.10 13.39 2.17
N SER A 95 10.88 13.36 0.86
CA SER A 95 9.55 13.37 0.27
C SER A 95 8.77 12.12 0.69
N LYS A 96 7.52 12.26 1.11
CA LYS A 96 6.68 11.11 1.50
C LYS A 96 6.33 10.24 0.30
N ASP A 97 6.09 10.88 -0.84
CA ASP A 97 5.74 10.21 -2.08
C ASP A 97 6.94 10.10 -3.01
N THR A 98 6.97 9.05 -3.81
CA THR A 98 7.97 8.81 -4.85
C THR A 98 7.66 9.62 -6.12
N GLY A 99 8.64 9.69 -7.02
CA GLY A 99 8.46 10.26 -8.36
C GLY A 99 8.98 11.67 -8.52
N LEU A 100 9.24 12.05 -9.77
CA LEU A 100 9.80 13.36 -10.16
C LEU A 100 8.87 14.52 -9.77
N THR A 101 7.56 14.31 -9.78
CA THR A 101 6.57 15.32 -9.37
C THR A 101 6.63 15.67 -7.89
N ASN A 102 7.29 14.84 -7.08
CA ASN A 102 7.49 15.05 -5.65
C ASN A 102 8.93 15.49 -5.30
N ALA A 103 9.73 15.86 -6.30
CA ALA A 103 11.03 16.47 -6.08
C ALA A 103 10.88 17.85 -5.42
N MET A 104 11.71 18.13 -4.42
CA MET A 104 11.62 19.32 -3.58
C MET A 104 12.50 20.46 -4.11
N THR A 105 11.98 21.68 -4.01
CA THR A 105 12.74 22.91 -3.96
C THR A 105 12.51 23.53 -2.58
N VAL A 106 13.57 23.96 -1.90
CA VAL A 106 13.49 24.51 -0.54
C VAL A 106 13.98 25.95 -0.58
N THR A 107 13.10 26.89 -0.22
CA THR A 107 13.45 28.30 -0.08
C THR A 107 13.30 28.73 1.37
N VAL A 108 14.15 29.66 1.78
CA VAL A 108 14.14 30.23 3.14
C VAL A 108 14.09 31.74 3.05
N SER A 109 13.20 32.36 3.80
CA SER A 109 13.07 33.82 3.94
C SER A 109 13.17 34.25 5.39
N GLY A 110 13.57 35.50 5.60
CA GLY A 110 13.70 36.11 6.94
C GLY A 110 14.98 35.77 7.69
N ASP A 111 15.86 34.92 7.16
CA ASP A 111 17.14 34.54 7.79
C ASP A 111 18.15 34.05 6.75
N ASP A 112 19.17 34.85 6.45
CA ASP A 112 20.19 34.55 5.44
C ASP A 112 21.10 33.39 5.85
N LYS A 113 21.38 33.24 7.16
CA LYS A 113 22.21 32.13 7.67
C LYS A 113 21.46 30.81 7.55
N LEU A 114 20.18 30.80 7.90
CA LEU A 114 19.32 29.65 7.73
C LEU A 114 19.15 29.28 6.25
N LYS A 115 19.02 30.30 5.36
CA LYS A 115 18.98 30.12 3.90
C LYS A 115 20.26 29.42 3.40
N GLN A 116 21.44 29.88 3.82
CA GLN A 116 22.72 29.27 3.46
C GLN A 116 22.83 27.80 3.89
N ASN A 117 22.13 27.40 4.95
CA ASN A 117 22.18 26.05 5.51
C ASN A 117 21.11 25.12 4.94
N LEU A 118 19.97 25.64 4.46
CA LEU A 118 18.79 24.82 4.14
C LEU A 118 18.20 25.07 2.74
N ALA A 119 18.59 26.11 2.02
CA ALA A 119 18.07 26.33 0.68
C ALA A 119 18.51 25.18 -0.25
N TYR A 120 17.61 24.80 -1.16
CA TYR A 120 17.89 23.85 -2.22
C TYR A 120 17.08 24.19 -3.48
N ASP A 121 17.79 24.38 -4.56
CA ASP A 121 17.23 24.53 -5.90
C ASP A 121 17.96 23.56 -6.84
N PRO A 122 17.25 22.58 -7.45
CA PRO A 122 17.87 21.62 -8.37
C PRO A 122 18.47 22.27 -9.62
N ALA A 123 18.05 23.48 -9.99
CA ALA A 123 18.59 24.23 -11.12
C ALA A 123 19.84 25.06 -10.75
N ALA A 124 20.08 25.29 -9.46
CA ALA A 124 21.22 26.09 -9.01
C ALA A 124 22.50 25.25 -8.97
N THR A 125 23.59 25.80 -9.53
CA THR A 125 24.90 25.18 -9.48
C THR A 125 25.69 25.55 -8.21
N THR A 126 25.26 26.61 -7.52
CA THR A 126 25.88 27.11 -6.27
C THR A 126 24.81 27.64 -5.33
N GLY A 127 25.14 27.81 -4.05
CA GLY A 127 24.23 28.40 -3.06
C GLY A 127 23.24 27.45 -2.41
N ASN A 128 23.27 26.16 -2.74
CA ASN A 128 22.50 25.16 -2.05
C ASN A 128 23.12 24.84 -0.67
N GLY A 129 22.33 24.92 0.37
CA GLY A 129 22.68 24.51 1.74
C GLY A 129 22.42 23.03 1.99
N LEU A 130 21.44 22.45 1.28
CA LEU A 130 21.16 21.02 1.27
C LEU A 130 21.78 20.37 0.04
N THR A 131 22.15 19.11 0.20
CA THR A 131 22.67 18.24 -0.88
C THR A 131 21.65 17.14 -1.17
N GLN A 132 21.38 16.87 -2.44
CA GLN A 132 20.55 15.75 -2.84
C GLN A 132 21.33 14.44 -2.68
N THR A 133 20.97 13.66 -1.68
CA THR A 133 21.58 12.35 -1.40
C THR A 133 20.84 11.20 -2.09
N VAL A 134 19.51 11.35 -2.27
CA VAL A 134 18.71 10.44 -3.08
C VAL A 134 17.92 11.27 -4.08
N LYS A 135 18.02 10.91 -5.36
CA LYS A 135 17.32 11.58 -6.44
C LYS A 135 15.89 11.02 -6.57
N ALA A 136 14.91 11.91 -6.73
CA ALA A 136 13.58 11.49 -7.13
C ALA A 136 13.61 10.80 -8.50
N ALA A 137 12.88 9.72 -8.65
CA ALA A 137 12.73 9.01 -9.92
C ALA A 137 11.31 8.47 -10.06
N ASP A 138 10.83 8.42 -11.30
CA ASP A 138 9.58 7.73 -11.64
C ASP A 138 9.86 6.23 -11.88
N ALA A 139 8.85 5.41 -11.62
CA ALA A 139 8.85 4.02 -12.07
C ALA A 139 8.70 3.95 -13.59
N VAL A 140 9.51 3.11 -14.21
CA VAL A 140 9.43 2.82 -15.65
C VAL A 140 9.26 1.32 -15.81
N VAL A 141 8.15 0.91 -16.41
CA VAL A 141 7.83 -0.49 -16.68
C VAL A 141 7.35 -0.65 -18.11
N LYS A 142 7.72 -1.75 -18.77
CA LYS A 142 7.10 -2.16 -20.04
C LYS A 142 6.10 -3.28 -19.77
N ILE A 143 4.93 -3.14 -20.35
CA ILE A 143 3.91 -4.18 -20.39
C ILE A 143 3.67 -4.51 -21.87
N ASN A 144 3.99 -5.74 -22.29
CA ASN A 144 3.94 -6.15 -23.68
C ASN A 144 4.63 -5.13 -24.62
N ASP A 145 5.87 -4.74 -24.28
CA ASP A 145 6.70 -3.74 -24.97
C ASP A 145 6.18 -2.29 -24.96
N ILE A 146 5.05 -2.01 -24.31
CA ILE A 146 4.53 -0.65 -24.13
C ILE A 146 5.16 -0.04 -22.86
N THR A 147 5.93 1.03 -23.02
CA THR A 147 6.56 1.73 -21.90
C THR A 147 5.54 2.59 -21.16
N ILE A 148 5.49 2.43 -19.86
CA ILE A 148 4.61 3.15 -18.92
C ILE A 148 5.48 3.78 -17.85
N THR A 149 5.28 5.08 -17.59
CA THR A 149 5.98 5.83 -16.54
C THR A 149 4.97 6.31 -15.51
N ARG A 150 5.24 6.07 -14.23
CA ARG A 150 4.39 6.50 -13.10
C ARG A 150 5.25 6.99 -11.95
N SER A 151 4.74 7.95 -11.20
CA SER A 151 5.40 8.48 -10.00
C SER A 151 5.38 7.51 -8.81
N SER A 152 4.66 6.39 -8.90
CA SER A 152 4.50 5.39 -7.85
C SER A 152 4.93 4.01 -8.33
N ASN A 153 5.42 3.17 -7.41
CA ASN A 153 5.68 1.76 -7.65
C ASN A 153 4.41 0.89 -7.65
N THR A 154 3.26 1.47 -7.25
CA THR A 154 1.95 0.82 -7.37
C THR A 154 1.20 1.44 -8.54
N ILE A 155 0.95 0.65 -9.57
CA ILE A 155 0.35 1.06 -10.85
C ILE A 155 -0.98 0.34 -10.98
N SER A 156 -2.09 1.07 -10.91
CA SER A 156 -3.45 0.53 -10.98
C SER A 156 -4.23 0.97 -12.22
N ASP A 157 -3.65 1.83 -13.03
CA ASP A 157 -4.28 2.50 -14.17
C ASP A 157 -3.66 2.12 -15.53
N ALA A 158 -2.67 1.21 -15.54
CA ALA A 158 -2.03 0.77 -16.77
C ALA A 158 -2.85 -0.28 -17.53
N GLN A 159 -3.63 -1.08 -16.80
CA GLN A 159 -4.48 -2.13 -17.35
C GLN A 159 -5.74 -2.25 -16.49
N ASP A 160 -6.92 -2.24 -17.11
CA ASP A 160 -8.18 -2.36 -16.41
C ASP A 160 -8.25 -3.61 -15.52
N GLY A 161 -8.53 -3.42 -14.23
CA GLY A 161 -8.68 -4.50 -13.27
C GLY A 161 -7.37 -5.16 -12.82
N LEU A 162 -6.20 -4.60 -13.19
CA LEU A 162 -4.90 -5.07 -12.75
C LEU A 162 -4.17 -3.98 -11.95
N THR A 163 -3.69 -4.33 -10.77
CA THR A 163 -2.77 -3.49 -9.99
C THR A 163 -1.41 -4.18 -9.93
N LEU A 164 -0.39 -3.49 -10.43
CA LEU A 164 1.00 -3.94 -10.36
C LEU A 164 1.71 -3.24 -9.20
N THR A 165 2.38 -4.00 -8.36
CA THR A 165 3.28 -3.48 -7.33
C THR A 165 4.71 -3.88 -7.68
N LEU A 166 5.52 -2.88 -8.04
CA LEU A 166 6.91 -3.06 -8.43
C LEU A 166 7.79 -3.11 -7.18
N THR A 167 8.53 -4.20 -7.00
CA THR A 167 9.39 -4.41 -5.83
C THR A 167 10.88 -4.39 -6.17
N LYS A 168 11.24 -4.73 -7.41
CA LYS A 168 12.62 -4.73 -7.92
C LYS A 168 12.63 -4.53 -9.43
N GLN A 169 13.78 -4.13 -9.95
CA GLN A 169 14.05 -4.13 -11.39
C GLN A 169 14.20 -5.57 -11.89
N THR A 170 13.77 -5.81 -13.13
CA THR A 170 14.07 -7.05 -13.83
C THR A 170 15.50 -7.00 -14.40
N GLU A 171 16.05 -8.14 -14.80
CA GLU A 171 17.29 -8.14 -15.59
C GLU A 171 17.01 -7.49 -16.96
N GLU A 172 17.97 -6.74 -17.44
CA GLU A 172 17.85 -6.02 -18.73
C GLU A 172 17.55 -6.98 -19.88
N ASN A 173 16.54 -6.65 -20.69
CA ASN A 173 16.05 -7.47 -21.80
C ASN A 173 15.55 -8.88 -21.41
N LYS A 174 15.21 -9.09 -20.12
CA LYS A 174 14.62 -10.33 -19.62
C LYS A 174 13.29 -10.05 -18.91
N PRO A 175 12.20 -9.88 -19.68
CA PRO A 175 10.90 -9.65 -19.08
C PRO A 175 10.40 -10.89 -18.32
N GLU A 176 9.71 -10.63 -17.22
CA GLU A 176 8.99 -11.67 -16.47
C GLU A 176 7.60 -11.90 -17.08
N GLN A 177 7.12 -13.16 -17.05
CA GLN A 177 5.78 -13.51 -17.50
C GLN A 177 4.79 -13.44 -16.34
N LEU A 178 3.82 -12.54 -16.46
CA LEU A 178 2.69 -12.45 -15.54
C LEU A 178 1.48 -13.15 -16.13
N THR A 179 1.00 -14.21 -15.48
CA THR A 179 -0.25 -14.87 -15.84
C THR A 179 -1.37 -14.41 -14.92
N VAL A 180 -2.40 -13.79 -15.48
CA VAL A 180 -3.62 -13.42 -14.77
C VAL A 180 -4.71 -14.44 -15.11
N ALA A 181 -5.20 -15.15 -14.12
CA ALA A 181 -6.27 -16.12 -14.26
C ALA A 181 -7.46 -15.75 -13.36
N ARG A 182 -8.67 -16.18 -13.76
CA ARG A 182 -9.84 -16.00 -12.91
C ARG A 182 -9.73 -16.92 -11.69
N ASP A 183 -9.81 -16.36 -10.50
CA ASP A 183 -9.93 -17.16 -9.29
C ASP A 183 -11.39 -17.58 -9.08
N ASN A 184 -11.63 -18.87 -9.27
CA ASN A 184 -12.94 -19.48 -9.03
C ASN A 184 -13.01 -20.24 -7.69
N THR A 185 -12.01 -20.11 -6.83
CA THR A 185 -11.87 -20.88 -5.57
C THR A 185 -13.05 -20.64 -4.65
N ALA A 186 -13.44 -19.38 -4.44
CA ALA A 186 -14.59 -19.03 -3.59
C ALA A 186 -15.91 -19.63 -4.14
N MET A 187 -16.12 -19.57 -5.46
CA MET A 187 -17.29 -20.16 -6.10
C MET A 187 -17.30 -21.68 -5.95
N LYS A 188 -16.17 -22.33 -6.21
CA LYS A 188 -16.03 -23.78 -6.05
C LYS A 188 -16.29 -24.22 -4.61
N THR A 189 -15.74 -23.49 -3.63
CA THR A 189 -15.97 -23.75 -2.19
C THR A 189 -17.45 -23.58 -1.84
N ALA A 190 -18.12 -22.54 -2.31
CA ALA A 190 -19.54 -22.33 -2.06
C ALA A 190 -20.41 -23.46 -2.64
N ILE A 191 -20.12 -23.89 -3.87
CA ILE A 191 -20.80 -25.02 -4.51
C ILE A 191 -20.55 -26.31 -3.72
N GLN A 192 -19.30 -26.58 -3.32
CA GLN A 192 -18.98 -27.79 -2.53
C GLN A 192 -19.71 -27.79 -1.19
N THR A 193 -19.71 -26.66 -0.47
CA THR A 193 -20.44 -26.50 0.80
C THR A 193 -21.93 -26.78 0.62
N PHE A 194 -22.53 -26.27 -0.45
CA PHE A 194 -23.92 -26.55 -0.78
C PHE A 194 -24.18 -28.04 -1.02
N VAL A 195 -23.33 -28.69 -1.83
CA VAL A 195 -23.44 -30.12 -2.15
C VAL A 195 -23.29 -30.97 -0.88
N ASP A 196 -22.33 -30.63 -0.02
CA ASP A 196 -22.10 -31.37 1.23
C ASP A 196 -23.27 -31.20 2.20
N ALA A 197 -23.82 -30.01 2.34
CA ALA A 197 -25.02 -29.76 3.15
C ALA A 197 -26.25 -30.48 2.60
N TYR A 198 -26.43 -30.47 1.27
CA TYR A 198 -27.52 -31.19 0.62
C TYR A 198 -27.42 -32.71 0.86
N ASN A 199 -26.25 -33.28 0.68
CA ASN A 199 -26.01 -34.73 0.88
C ASN A 199 -26.19 -35.11 2.36
N SER A 200 -25.72 -34.28 3.28
CA SER A 200 -25.93 -34.48 4.72
C SER A 200 -27.42 -34.49 5.09
N LEU A 201 -28.17 -33.52 4.54
CA LEU A 201 -29.62 -33.47 4.73
C LEU A 201 -30.33 -34.70 4.16
N GLN A 202 -29.95 -35.15 2.95
CA GLN A 202 -30.51 -36.37 2.34
C GLN A 202 -30.21 -37.63 3.19
N THR A 203 -29.00 -37.72 3.75
CA THR A 203 -28.61 -38.80 4.65
C THR A 203 -29.43 -38.78 5.93
N THR A 204 -29.61 -37.59 6.52
CA THR A 204 -30.46 -37.42 7.72
C THR A 204 -31.90 -37.82 7.44
N ILE A 205 -32.50 -37.35 6.35
CA ILE A 205 -33.86 -37.72 5.95
C ILE A 205 -33.98 -39.24 5.77
N SER A 206 -33.00 -39.83 5.05
CA SER A 206 -33.00 -41.29 4.81
C SER A 206 -32.91 -42.08 6.10
N SER A 207 -32.06 -41.67 7.06
CA SER A 207 -31.95 -42.36 8.35
C SER A 207 -33.21 -42.24 9.21
N GLN A 208 -33.79 -41.04 9.24
CA GLN A 208 -35.00 -40.77 10.02
C GLN A 208 -36.28 -41.42 9.44
N THR A 209 -36.30 -41.72 8.14
CA THR A 209 -37.44 -42.36 7.45
C THR A 209 -37.16 -43.83 7.12
N LYS A 210 -36.02 -44.37 7.57
CA LYS A 210 -35.65 -45.77 7.32
C LYS A 210 -36.73 -46.72 7.87
N TYR A 211 -37.10 -47.70 7.07
CA TYR A 211 -37.95 -48.82 7.48
C TYR A 211 -37.17 -50.13 7.37
N THR A 212 -37.16 -50.91 8.43
CA THR A 212 -36.68 -52.26 8.46
C THR A 212 -37.85 -53.19 8.68
N ALA A 213 -38.09 -54.10 7.71
CA ALA A 213 -39.14 -55.08 7.83
C ALA A 213 -38.94 -55.98 9.04
N VAL A 214 -40.00 -56.28 9.79
CA VAL A 214 -39.94 -57.23 10.88
C VAL A 214 -40.03 -58.65 10.35
N ASP A 215 -39.39 -59.58 11.04
CA ASP A 215 -39.47 -61.00 10.70
C ASP A 215 -40.90 -61.53 10.89
N GLN A 216 -41.28 -62.48 10.05
CA GLN A 216 -42.60 -63.08 10.08
C GLN A 216 -42.86 -63.74 11.43
N GLY A 217 -43.86 -63.25 12.15
CA GLY A 217 -44.24 -63.71 13.51
C GLY A 217 -43.76 -62.80 14.65
N SER A 218 -43.02 -61.72 14.36
CA SER A 218 -42.68 -60.75 15.38
C SER A 218 -43.87 -59.90 15.78
N THR A 219 -44.01 -59.60 17.09
CA THR A 219 -45.06 -58.78 17.65
C THR A 219 -44.64 -57.31 17.90
N SER A 220 -43.38 -56.98 17.63
CA SER A 220 -42.79 -55.62 17.83
C SER A 220 -42.09 -55.14 16.58
N GLN A 221 -42.11 -53.82 16.36
CA GLN A 221 -41.34 -53.18 15.31
C GLN A 221 -39.81 -53.25 15.58
N ASP A 222 -39.03 -53.26 14.51
CA ASP A 222 -37.57 -53.21 14.63
C ASP A 222 -37.13 -51.84 15.21
N SER A 223 -36.29 -51.89 16.25
CA SER A 223 -35.78 -50.67 16.93
C SER A 223 -34.84 -49.84 16.08
N SER A 224 -34.43 -50.34 14.89
CA SER A 224 -33.60 -49.59 13.92
C SER A 224 -34.43 -48.73 12.94
N ASN A 225 -35.75 -48.71 13.06
CA ASN A 225 -36.62 -47.85 12.26
C ASN A 225 -36.35 -46.37 12.60
N GLY A 226 -36.44 -45.50 11.60
CA GLY A 226 -36.31 -44.07 11.82
C GLY A 226 -37.52 -43.49 12.55
N ASP A 227 -37.29 -42.52 13.43
CA ASP A 227 -38.34 -41.90 14.29
C ASP A 227 -39.46 -41.20 13.48
N LEU A 228 -39.17 -40.80 12.25
CA LEU A 228 -40.08 -40.11 11.33
C LEU A 228 -40.53 -41.02 10.17
N MET A 229 -40.52 -42.32 10.39
CA MET A 229 -41.00 -43.29 9.40
C MET A 229 -42.47 -42.99 9.04
N GLY A 230 -42.72 -42.81 7.73
CA GLY A 230 -44.07 -42.51 7.21
C GLY A 230 -44.49 -41.04 7.24
N ASP A 231 -43.62 -40.12 7.69
CA ASP A 231 -43.95 -38.69 7.71
C ASP A 231 -44.07 -38.14 6.28
N GLY A 232 -45.29 -37.68 5.92
CA GLY A 232 -45.62 -37.12 4.62
C GLY A 232 -44.99 -35.72 4.40
N THR A 233 -44.78 -34.96 5.48
CA THR A 233 -44.18 -33.63 5.40
C THR A 233 -42.74 -33.72 4.96
N LEU A 234 -41.99 -34.66 5.55
CA LEU A 234 -40.59 -34.88 5.22
C LEU A 234 -40.39 -35.35 3.78
N ARG A 235 -41.28 -36.21 3.26
CA ARG A 235 -41.28 -36.62 1.85
C ARG A 235 -41.54 -35.44 0.90
N ASN A 236 -42.49 -34.56 1.27
CA ASN A 236 -42.77 -33.35 0.50
C ASN A 236 -41.57 -32.41 0.45
N ILE A 237 -40.87 -32.19 1.59
CA ILE A 237 -39.64 -31.39 1.65
C ILE A 237 -38.58 -32.01 0.76
N GLN A 238 -38.34 -33.30 0.83
CA GLN A 238 -37.36 -34.01 0.02
C GLN A 238 -37.66 -33.87 -1.48
N THR A 239 -38.90 -34.02 -1.90
CA THR A 239 -39.31 -33.86 -3.30
C THR A 239 -39.11 -32.44 -3.78
N ARG A 240 -39.47 -31.43 -2.98
CA ARG A 240 -39.26 -30.02 -3.29
C ARG A 240 -37.79 -29.66 -3.42
N LEU A 241 -36.96 -30.12 -2.49
CA LEU A 241 -35.50 -29.90 -2.55
C LEU A 241 -34.88 -30.50 -3.82
N ARG A 242 -35.30 -31.73 -4.19
CA ARG A 242 -34.82 -32.35 -5.44
C ARG A 242 -35.26 -31.56 -6.68
N SER A 243 -36.51 -31.09 -6.72
CA SER A 243 -36.98 -30.30 -7.87
C SER A 243 -36.25 -28.96 -7.99
N MET A 244 -35.87 -28.32 -6.87
CA MET A 244 -35.08 -27.07 -6.89
C MET A 244 -33.66 -27.25 -7.41
N VAL A 245 -33.07 -28.43 -7.24
CA VAL A 245 -31.70 -28.72 -7.70
C VAL A 245 -31.67 -29.17 -9.16
N ILE A 246 -32.76 -29.70 -9.69
CA ILE A 246 -32.85 -30.27 -11.04
C ILE A 246 -33.49 -29.27 -12.04
N SER A 247 -34.16 -28.21 -11.53
CA SER A 247 -34.73 -27.16 -12.37
C SER A 247 -33.67 -26.20 -12.85
#